data_b2118fedbd412b25612baad69620aa37
#
_entry.id   b2118fedbd412b25612baad69620aa37
#
_cell.length_a   1.000
_cell.length_b   1.000
_cell.length_c   1.000
_cell.angle_alpha   90.00
_cell.angle_beta   90.00
_cell.angle_gamma   90.00
#
_symmetry.space_group_name_H-M   'P 1'
#
loop_
_entity.id
_entity.type
_entity.pdbx_description
1 polymer ?
#
loop_
_entity_poly.entity_id
_entity_poly.type
_entity_poly.pdbx_seq_one_letter_code
_entity_poly.pdbx_strand_id
1 'polypeptide(L)'
;MAKPSSRPRAGVVYTLAAIAPRLFLHAILRRRYSGTENLPKSGGFIAAANHVTELDSITFMHFMLHHHYPVRVLVKSSLMKVPVVGFCARKSKMIPVYRETSAAADSLRDAKAALRAGECVGIFPEGTLTRDPGLWPMKGRTGAARMALDTGAPVIPIAQWGAHRTLEPYGKWHLRLFRRGLVEVSAGPAVDLSDLHGRAEDHEAVEEATRRIMEALTKQLQGLRPGETPPAKVWDMKVDGDRYHREKKKK
;
A
#
# COMPACT_ATOMS: atom_id res chain seq x y z
N MET A 1 27.96 7.75 -17.08
CA MET A 1 26.75 6.94 -16.97
C MET A 1 26.90 5.97 -15.80
N ALA A 2 26.18 6.15 -14.69
CA ALA A 2 26.19 5.22 -13.57
C ALA A 2 25.54 3.89 -14.00
N LYS A 3 26.19 2.74 -13.71
CA LYS A 3 25.59 1.42 -13.91
C LYS A 3 24.23 1.36 -13.22
N PRO A 4 23.17 0.82 -13.88
CA PRO A 4 21.90 0.62 -13.22
C PRO A 4 22.12 -0.25 -11.98
N SER A 5 21.80 0.26 -10.80
CA SER A 5 21.96 -0.48 -9.56
C SER A 5 21.13 -1.76 -9.64
N SER A 6 21.76 -2.90 -9.38
CA SER A 6 21.06 -4.18 -9.28
C SER A 6 19.98 -4.04 -8.19
N ARG A 7 18.79 -4.66 -8.41
CA ARG A 7 17.71 -4.67 -7.42
C ARG A 7 18.23 -5.08 -6.05
N PRO A 8 17.84 -4.37 -4.98
CA PRO A 8 18.17 -4.80 -3.63
C PRO A 8 17.62 -6.21 -3.38
N ARG A 9 18.45 -7.10 -2.88
CA ARG A 9 18.01 -8.46 -2.52
C ARG A 9 17.37 -8.43 -1.13
N ALA A 10 16.33 -9.25 -0.94
CA ALA A 10 15.76 -9.48 0.38
C ALA A 10 16.84 -10.06 1.31
N GLY A 11 17.03 -9.46 2.48
CA GLY A 11 17.93 -10.02 3.48
C GLY A 11 17.40 -11.36 4.00
N VAL A 12 18.30 -12.18 4.55
CA VAL A 12 17.96 -13.51 5.09
C VAL A 12 16.78 -13.43 6.09
N VAL A 13 16.83 -12.47 7.02
CA VAL A 13 15.77 -12.31 8.03
C VAL A 13 14.44 -11.91 7.39
N TYR A 14 14.45 -11.06 6.35
CA TYR A 14 13.23 -10.71 5.60
C TYR A 14 12.63 -11.95 4.96
N THR A 15 13.46 -12.79 4.34
CA THR A 15 13.02 -14.02 3.68
C THR A 15 12.44 -15.02 4.68
N LEU A 16 13.12 -15.22 5.81
CA LEU A 16 12.65 -16.10 6.89
C LEU A 16 11.34 -15.58 7.52
N ALA A 17 11.26 -14.27 7.79
CA ALA A 17 10.04 -13.65 8.32
C ALA A 17 8.83 -13.77 7.37
N ALA A 18 9.08 -13.90 6.07
CA ALA A 18 8.03 -14.08 5.06
C ALA A 18 7.52 -15.53 4.94
N ILE A 19 8.22 -16.52 5.50
CA ILE A 19 7.82 -17.95 5.37
C ILE A 19 6.47 -18.20 6.04
N ALA A 20 6.32 -17.84 7.31
CA ALA A 20 5.08 -18.11 8.06
C ALA A 20 3.86 -17.38 7.44
N PRO A 21 3.91 -16.07 7.11
CA PRO A 21 2.85 -15.41 6.35
C PRO A 21 2.57 -16.06 4.99
N ARG A 22 3.60 -16.51 4.27
CA ARG A 22 3.43 -17.20 2.98
C ARG A 22 2.68 -18.51 3.12
N LEU A 23 3.05 -19.34 4.10
CA LEU A 23 2.36 -20.62 4.39
C LEU A 23 0.93 -20.35 4.81
N PHE A 24 0.71 -19.40 5.70
CA PHE A 24 -0.62 -18.96 6.14
C PHE A 24 -1.48 -18.53 4.95
N LEU A 25 -1.00 -17.63 4.10
CA LEU A 25 -1.72 -17.21 2.90
C LEU A 25 -2.00 -18.38 1.95
N HIS A 26 -1.03 -19.32 1.82
CA HIS A 26 -1.22 -20.50 0.98
C HIS A 26 -2.34 -21.41 1.51
N ALA A 27 -2.47 -21.51 2.81
CA ALA A 27 -3.52 -22.30 3.44
C ALA A 27 -4.93 -21.70 3.26
N ILE A 28 -5.06 -20.36 3.37
CA ILE A 28 -6.37 -19.70 3.45
C ILE A 28 -6.82 -19.02 2.15
N LEU A 29 -5.91 -18.74 1.18
CA LEU A 29 -6.21 -17.99 -0.04
C LEU A 29 -5.72 -18.71 -1.29
N ARG A 30 -6.52 -18.58 -2.35
CA ARG A 30 -6.06 -18.72 -3.75
C ARG A 30 -5.64 -17.33 -4.22
N ARG A 31 -4.59 -17.24 -5.02
CA ARG A 31 -4.02 -15.94 -5.44
C ARG A 31 -3.89 -15.90 -6.96
N ARG A 32 -4.27 -14.76 -7.55
CA ARG A 32 -4.03 -14.44 -8.95
C ARG A 32 -3.26 -13.13 -9.02
N TYR A 33 -2.15 -13.13 -9.72
CA TYR A 33 -1.26 -11.98 -9.89
C TYR A 33 -1.19 -11.59 -11.34
N SER A 34 -1.20 -10.26 -11.63
CA SER A 34 -1.14 -9.72 -12.98
C SER A 34 -0.44 -8.35 -12.99
N GLY A 35 -0.15 -7.83 -14.19
CA GLY A 35 0.45 -6.50 -14.37
C GLY A 35 1.91 -6.39 -13.91
N THR A 36 2.60 -7.50 -13.71
CA THR A 36 3.99 -7.51 -13.20
C THR A 36 4.99 -6.90 -14.16
N GLU A 37 4.65 -6.80 -15.43
CA GLU A 37 5.39 -6.08 -16.47
C GLU A 37 5.49 -4.58 -16.21
N ASN A 38 4.55 -4.01 -15.43
CA ASN A 38 4.53 -2.62 -15.03
C ASN A 38 5.50 -2.31 -13.87
N LEU A 39 6.03 -3.34 -13.19
CA LEU A 39 6.98 -3.13 -12.10
C LEU A 39 8.36 -2.72 -12.66
N PRO A 40 8.96 -1.61 -12.17
CA PRO A 40 10.24 -1.12 -12.66
C PRO A 40 11.34 -2.16 -12.54
N LYS A 41 12.11 -2.36 -13.60
CA LYS A 41 13.20 -3.35 -13.62
C LYS A 41 14.43 -2.91 -12.82
N SER A 42 14.58 -1.62 -12.55
CA SER A 42 15.68 -1.00 -11.79
C SER A 42 15.24 0.29 -11.14
N GLY A 43 16.01 0.80 -10.18
CA GLY A 43 15.71 2.03 -9.45
C GLY A 43 14.67 1.85 -8.36
N GLY A 44 14.52 2.88 -7.52
CA GLY A 44 13.49 2.94 -6.49
C GLY A 44 12.14 3.31 -7.07
N PHE A 45 11.06 2.79 -6.47
CA PHE A 45 9.71 3.15 -6.86
C PHE A 45 8.75 3.06 -5.68
N ILE A 46 7.62 3.72 -5.81
CA ILE A 46 6.54 3.72 -4.83
C ILE A 46 5.46 2.74 -5.29
N ALA A 47 5.19 1.72 -4.50
CA ALA A 47 4.06 0.82 -4.70
C ALA A 47 2.87 1.31 -3.85
N ALA A 48 1.88 1.94 -4.49
CA ALA A 48 0.70 2.50 -3.84
C ALA A 48 -0.46 1.50 -3.93
N ALA A 49 -0.91 0.96 -2.79
CA ALA A 49 -1.94 -0.07 -2.76
C ALA A 49 -3.23 0.42 -2.08
N ASN A 50 -4.40 -0.09 -2.51
CA ASN A 50 -5.67 0.09 -1.81
C ASN A 50 -5.73 -0.79 -0.55
N HIS A 51 -6.57 -0.41 0.41
CA HIS A 51 -6.61 -1.05 1.72
C HIS A 51 -8.04 -1.29 2.21
N VAL A 52 -8.55 -2.50 2.01
CA VAL A 52 -9.91 -2.91 2.38
C VAL A 52 -9.94 -3.66 3.71
N THR A 53 -8.96 -4.55 3.93
CA THR A 53 -8.87 -5.38 5.13
C THR A 53 -7.42 -5.48 5.63
N GLU A 54 -7.21 -5.85 6.88
CA GLU A 54 -5.87 -6.04 7.46
C GLU A 54 -5.05 -7.09 6.69
N LEU A 55 -5.71 -8.06 6.07
CA LEU A 55 -5.07 -9.12 5.28
C LEU A 55 -4.38 -8.56 4.01
N ASP A 56 -4.83 -7.39 3.51
CA ASP A 56 -4.25 -6.75 2.33
C ASP A 56 -2.77 -6.43 2.50
N SER A 57 -2.36 -6.07 3.72
CA SER A 57 -0.94 -5.80 4.00
C SER A 57 -0.07 -7.03 3.73
N ILE A 58 -0.57 -8.21 4.07
CA ILE A 58 0.17 -9.47 3.90
C ILE A 58 0.12 -9.92 2.43
N THR A 59 -1.03 -9.77 1.76
CA THR A 59 -1.16 -10.12 0.33
C THR A 59 -0.32 -9.21 -0.55
N PHE A 60 -0.29 -7.92 -0.27
CA PHE A 60 0.57 -6.94 -0.94
C PHE A 60 2.06 -7.27 -0.77
N MET A 61 2.53 -7.48 0.46
CA MET A 61 3.93 -7.85 0.71
C MET A 61 4.29 -9.17 0.04
N HIS A 62 3.37 -10.15 0.05
CA HIS A 62 3.58 -11.43 -0.63
C HIS A 62 3.69 -11.26 -2.15
N PHE A 63 2.81 -10.45 -2.77
CA PHE A 63 2.88 -10.14 -4.20
C PHE A 63 4.25 -9.54 -4.56
N MET A 64 4.68 -8.51 -3.83
CA MET A 64 5.95 -7.85 -4.09
C MET A 64 7.15 -8.80 -3.94
N LEU A 65 7.19 -9.56 -2.84
CA LEU A 65 8.29 -10.50 -2.58
C LEU A 65 8.31 -11.67 -3.57
N HIS A 66 7.13 -12.17 -3.98
CA HIS A 66 7.01 -13.25 -4.97
C HIS A 66 7.63 -12.84 -6.31
N HIS A 67 7.56 -11.57 -6.66
CA HIS A 67 8.16 -11.00 -7.87
C HIS A 67 9.56 -10.39 -7.64
N HIS A 68 10.22 -10.76 -6.52
CA HIS A 68 11.58 -10.33 -6.17
C HIS A 68 11.74 -8.84 -5.87
N TYR A 69 10.68 -8.19 -5.35
CA TYR A 69 10.72 -6.81 -4.86
C TYR A 69 10.56 -6.79 -3.33
N PRO A 70 11.67 -6.83 -2.56
CA PRO A 70 11.57 -6.61 -1.13
C PRO A 70 11.06 -5.18 -0.87
N VAL A 71 9.83 -5.07 -0.38
CA VAL A 71 9.15 -3.80 -0.18
C VAL A 71 9.32 -3.31 1.25
N ARG A 72 9.69 -2.03 1.42
CA ARG A 72 9.66 -1.33 2.71
C ARG A 72 8.31 -0.68 2.89
N VAL A 73 7.42 -1.32 3.62
CA VAL A 73 6.07 -0.79 3.85
C VAL A 73 6.08 0.27 4.95
N LEU A 74 5.36 1.37 4.71
CA LEU A 74 5.04 2.35 5.73
C LEU A 74 3.99 1.75 6.68
N VAL A 75 4.37 1.51 7.94
CA VAL A 75 3.53 0.86 8.95
C VAL A 75 3.28 1.76 10.15
N LYS A 76 2.12 1.61 10.80
CA LYS A 76 1.81 2.36 12.01
C LYS A 76 2.87 2.10 13.09
N SER A 77 3.42 3.15 13.69
CA SER A 77 4.50 3.06 14.70
C SER A 77 4.16 2.15 15.88
N SER A 78 2.88 2.05 16.26
CA SER A 78 2.45 1.13 17.33
C SER A 78 2.71 -0.35 17.02
N LEU A 79 2.78 -0.76 15.75
CA LEU A 79 3.13 -2.13 15.35
C LEU A 79 4.58 -2.48 15.69
N MET A 80 5.46 -1.49 15.75
CA MET A 80 6.86 -1.68 16.16
C MET A 80 7.00 -2.09 17.64
N LYS A 81 5.96 -1.84 18.46
CA LYS A 81 5.92 -2.19 19.88
C LYS A 81 5.47 -3.64 20.14
N VAL A 82 4.83 -4.28 19.14
CA VAL A 82 4.41 -5.69 19.25
C VAL A 82 5.64 -6.58 19.10
N PRO A 83 5.98 -7.45 20.07
CA PRO A 83 7.28 -8.12 20.14
C PRO A 83 7.72 -8.80 18.84
N VAL A 84 6.94 -9.77 18.35
CA VAL A 84 7.28 -10.54 17.14
C VAL A 84 7.12 -9.67 15.87
N VAL A 85 6.00 -8.96 15.75
CA VAL A 85 5.71 -8.11 14.60
C VAL A 85 6.73 -6.99 14.48
N GLY A 86 7.04 -6.31 15.59
CA GLY A 86 8.02 -5.23 15.62
C GLY A 86 9.45 -5.71 15.34
N PHE A 87 9.81 -6.90 15.80
CA PHE A 87 11.10 -7.52 15.44
C PHE A 87 11.18 -7.76 13.92
N CYS A 88 10.19 -8.42 13.34
CA CYS A 88 10.13 -8.69 11.91
C CYS A 88 10.11 -7.37 11.10
N ALA A 89 9.31 -6.37 11.52
CA ALA A 89 9.22 -5.07 10.87
C ALA A 89 10.55 -4.34 10.85
N ARG A 90 11.27 -4.28 11.98
CA ARG A 90 12.61 -3.67 12.06
C ARG A 90 13.62 -4.41 11.18
N LYS A 91 13.65 -5.73 11.24
CA LYS A 91 14.58 -6.54 10.44
C LYS A 91 14.27 -6.50 8.94
N SER A 92 13.02 -6.32 8.58
CA SER A 92 12.57 -6.09 7.20
C SER A 92 12.70 -4.63 6.78
N LYS A 93 13.30 -3.77 7.63
CA LYS A 93 13.49 -2.34 7.37
C LYS A 93 12.19 -1.61 7.03
N MET A 94 11.06 -2.00 7.60
CA MET A 94 9.80 -1.29 7.46
C MET A 94 9.90 0.09 8.08
N ILE A 95 9.19 1.06 7.51
CA ILE A 95 9.28 2.46 7.88
C ILE A 95 8.13 2.80 8.83
N PRO A 96 8.42 3.14 10.12
CA PRO A 96 7.38 3.50 11.07
C PRO A 96 6.77 4.86 10.71
N VAL A 97 5.44 4.96 10.72
CA VAL A 97 4.71 6.22 10.53
C VAL A 97 4.19 6.71 11.87
N TYR A 98 4.66 7.87 12.27
CA TYR A 98 4.20 8.61 13.44
C TYR A 98 3.14 9.62 13.01
N ARG A 99 1.86 9.21 13.09
CA ARG A 99 0.74 10.07 12.66
C ARG A 99 0.53 11.22 13.64
N GLU A 100 0.22 12.41 13.12
CA GLU A 100 -0.16 13.58 13.91
C GLU A 100 0.93 14.10 14.85
N THR A 101 2.19 13.80 14.54
CA THR A 101 3.35 14.29 15.29
C THR A 101 4.37 14.92 14.35
N SER A 102 5.28 15.74 14.89
CA SER A 102 6.44 16.27 14.16
C SER A 102 7.31 15.17 13.53
N ALA A 103 7.31 13.97 14.11
CA ALA A 103 8.02 12.80 13.58
C ALA A 103 7.39 12.21 12.29
N ALA A 104 6.25 12.70 11.82
CA ALA A 104 5.71 12.32 10.51
C ALA A 104 6.67 12.70 9.36
N ALA A 105 7.39 13.83 9.51
CA ALA A 105 8.42 14.26 8.58
C ALA A 105 9.61 13.28 8.51
N ASP A 106 10.00 12.68 9.64
CA ASP A 106 11.07 11.68 9.70
C ASP A 106 10.72 10.42 8.90
N SER A 107 9.47 9.97 8.98
CA SER A 107 8.98 8.83 8.21
C SER A 107 9.10 9.07 6.69
N LEU A 108 8.78 10.28 6.24
CA LEU A 108 8.94 10.65 4.82
C LEU A 108 10.41 10.76 4.42
N ARG A 109 11.27 11.28 5.31
CA ARG A 109 12.73 11.35 5.06
C ARG A 109 13.32 9.96 4.86
N ASP A 110 13.00 9.00 5.72
CA ASP A 110 13.48 7.62 5.63
C ASP A 110 12.97 6.91 4.37
N ALA A 111 11.71 7.16 4.00
CA ALA A 111 11.12 6.64 2.76
C ALA A 111 11.80 7.23 1.51
N LYS A 112 12.04 8.54 1.46
CA LYS A 112 12.77 9.20 0.39
C LYS A 112 14.20 8.68 0.27
N ALA A 113 14.89 8.45 1.40
CA ALA A 113 16.23 7.87 1.41
C ALA A 113 16.23 6.44 0.81
N ALA A 114 15.23 5.62 1.15
CA ALA A 114 15.08 4.29 0.58
C ALA A 114 14.85 4.33 -0.95
N LEU A 115 14.00 5.23 -1.43
CA LEU A 115 13.75 5.42 -2.87
C LEU A 115 15.03 5.84 -3.62
N ARG A 116 15.80 6.79 -3.08
CA ARG A 116 17.09 7.21 -3.64
C ARG A 116 18.14 6.09 -3.63
N ALA A 117 18.04 5.17 -2.68
CA ALA A 117 18.87 3.96 -2.61
C ALA A 117 18.42 2.85 -3.60
N GLY A 118 17.41 3.11 -4.43
CA GLY A 118 16.91 2.13 -5.40
C GLY A 118 15.95 1.09 -4.81
N GLU A 119 15.41 1.32 -3.61
CA GLU A 119 14.52 0.35 -2.95
C GLU A 119 13.05 0.64 -3.26
N CYS A 120 12.21 -0.39 -3.13
CA CYS A 120 10.76 -0.26 -3.25
C CYS A 120 10.15 0.19 -1.92
N VAL A 121 9.36 1.25 -1.96
CA VAL A 121 8.59 1.75 -0.82
C VAL A 121 7.11 1.46 -1.03
N GLY A 122 6.50 0.69 -0.11
CA GLY A 122 5.08 0.37 -0.12
C GLY A 122 4.27 1.33 0.74
N ILE A 123 3.18 1.84 0.21
CA ILE A 123 2.29 2.73 0.94
C ILE A 123 0.83 2.39 0.65
N PHE A 124 -0.01 2.54 1.67
CA PHE A 124 -1.46 2.62 1.54
C PHE A 124 -1.86 4.10 1.61
N PRO A 125 -2.11 4.78 0.47
CA PRO A 125 -2.29 6.23 0.46
C PRO A 125 -3.47 6.71 1.30
N GLU A 126 -4.49 5.87 1.47
CA GLU A 126 -5.64 6.13 2.33
C GLU A 126 -5.24 6.30 3.82
N GLY A 127 -4.12 5.71 4.21
CA GLY A 127 -3.57 5.75 5.56
C GLY A 127 -4.35 4.92 6.58
N THR A 128 -5.42 4.26 6.18
CA THR A 128 -6.23 3.34 6.98
C THR A 128 -7.03 2.44 6.04
N LEU A 129 -7.73 1.43 6.56
CA LEU A 129 -8.68 0.66 5.75
C LEU A 129 -9.79 1.60 5.24
N THR A 130 -10.26 1.35 4.01
CA THR A 130 -11.31 2.18 3.42
C THR A 130 -12.56 2.29 4.32
N ARG A 131 -13.17 3.46 4.32
CA ARG A 131 -14.47 3.73 4.96
C ARG A 131 -15.61 3.80 3.94
N ASP A 132 -15.27 3.75 2.66
CA ASP A 132 -16.26 3.75 1.60
C ASP A 132 -17.19 2.51 1.72
N PRO A 133 -18.52 2.67 1.68
CA PRO A 133 -19.47 1.56 1.78
C PRO A 133 -19.33 0.52 0.67
N GLY A 134 -18.93 0.96 -0.53
CA GLY A 134 -18.66 0.10 -1.67
C GLY A 134 -17.25 -0.48 -1.70
N LEU A 135 -16.43 -0.24 -0.65
CA LEU A 135 -15.05 -0.69 -0.54
C LEU A 135 -14.13 -0.14 -1.64
N TRP A 136 -14.45 1.04 -2.18
CA TRP A 136 -13.61 1.76 -3.11
C TRP A 136 -12.54 2.58 -2.37
N PRO A 137 -11.44 2.96 -3.07
CA PRO A 137 -10.44 3.83 -2.47
C PRO A 137 -11.03 5.19 -2.07
N MET A 138 -10.66 5.64 -0.87
CA MET A 138 -11.04 6.95 -0.35
C MET A 138 -10.08 8.04 -0.84
N LYS A 139 -10.35 9.29 -0.45
CA LYS A 139 -9.40 10.40 -0.60
C LYS A 139 -8.07 10.05 0.04
N GLY A 140 -7.01 10.14 -0.76
CA GLY A 140 -5.65 9.82 -0.34
C GLY A 140 -5.02 10.89 0.54
N ARG A 141 -4.02 10.50 1.33
CA ARG A 141 -3.09 11.39 2.02
C ARG A 141 -1.92 11.75 1.09
N THR A 142 -1.33 12.90 1.26
CA THR A 142 -0.31 13.46 0.37
C THR A 142 1.07 12.78 0.45
N GLY A 143 1.28 11.80 1.33
CA GLY A 143 2.59 11.20 1.55
C GLY A 143 3.20 10.55 0.30
N ALA A 144 2.41 9.82 -0.49
CA ALA A 144 2.87 9.20 -1.74
C ALA A 144 3.29 10.26 -2.77
N ALA A 145 2.45 11.30 -2.95
CA ALA A 145 2.73 12.41 -3.84
C ALA A 145 4.00 13.17 -3.45
N ARG A 146 4.14 13.55 -2.17
CA ARG A 146 5.36 14.24 -1.69
C ARG A 146 6.64 13.43 -1.91
N MET A 147 6.59 12.11 -1.72
CA MET A 147 7.73 11.24 -2.01
C MET A 147 8.05 11.22 -3.51
N ALA A 148 7.03 11.05 -4.36
CA ALA A 148 7.20 10.99 -5.81
C ALA A 148 7.75 12.30 -6.37
N LEU A 149 7.16 13.44 -6.01
CA LEU A 149 7.56 14.77 -6.52
C LEU A 149 8.97 15.17 -6.08
N ASP A 150 9.40 14.78 -4.87
CA ASP A 150 10.73 15.09 -4.35
C ASP A 150 11.83 14.17 -4.90
N THR A 151 11.52 12.91 -5.16
CA THR A 151 12.53 11.92 -5.56
C THR A 151 12.54 11.62 -7.05
N GLY A 152 11.50 11.98 -7.78
CA GLY A 152 11.28 11.56 -9.16
C GLY A 152 10.96 10.06 -9.29
N ALA A 153 10.76 9.34 -8.18
CA ALA A 153 10.47 7.91 -8.20
C ALA A 153 9.08 7.65 -8.79
N PRO A 154 8.95 6.70 -9.74
CA PRO A 154 7.65 6.36 -10.32
C PRO A 154 6.72 5.77 -9.26
N VAL A 155 5.42 6.07 -9.38
CA VAL A 155 4.36 5.52 -8.55
C VAL A 155 3.62 4.44 -9.33
N ILE A 156 3.62 3.22 -8.81
CA ILE A 156 2.92 2.07 -9.40
C ILE A 156 1.67 1.78 -8.57
N PRO A 157 0.46 1.92 -9.13
CA PRO A 157 -0.76 1.56 -8.45
C PRO A 157 -0.88 0.04 -8.36
N ILE A 158 -1.09 -0.48 -7.15
CA ILE A 158 -1.25 -1.91 -6.89
C ILE A 158 -2.67 -2.15 -6.39
N ALA A 159 -3.54 -2.59 -7.25
CA ALA A 159 -4.89 -2.96 -6.84
C ALA A 159 -4.94 -4.36 -6.27
N GLN A 160 -5.71 -4.56 -5.21
CA GLN A 160 -5.97 -5.87 -4.62
C GLN A 160 -7.45 -6.01 -4.23
N TRP A 161 -8.01 -7.20 -4.49
CA TRP A 161 -9.43 -7.47 -4.26
C TRP A 161 -9.66 -8.91 -3.82
N GLY A 162 -10.66 -9.10 -2.95
CA GLY A 162 -11.11 -10.43 -2.54
C GLY A 162 -10.69 -10.86 -1.14
N ALA A 163 -9.66 -10.26 -0.53
CA ALA A 163 -9.18 -10.61 0.82
C ALA A 163 -10.27 -10.41 1.90
N HIS A 164 -11.12 -9.40 1.73
CA HIS A 164 -12.26 -9.08 2.62
C HIS A 164 -13.31 -10.19 2.70
N ARG A 165 -13.36 -11.10 1.72
CA ARG A 165 -14.25 -12.27 1.74
C ARG A 165 -13.75 -13.33 2.73
N THR A 166 -12.47 -13.29 3.08
CA THR A 166 -11.82 -14.20 4.04
C THR A 166 -11.70 -13.55 5.41
N LEU A 167 -11.34 -12.27 5.47
CA LEU A 167 -11.26 -11.47 6.68
C LEU A 167 -12.03 -10.17 6.47
N GLU A 168 -13.17 -10.02 7.15
CA GLU A 168 -14.01 -8.83 7.03
C GLU A 168 -13.31 -7.58 7.56
N PRO A 169 -13.49 -6.40 6.88
CA PRO A 169 -12.95 -5.13 7.37
C PRO A 169 -13.49 -4.81 8.74
N TYR A 170 -12.63 -4.42 9.67
CA TYR A 170 -13.01 -4.04 11.05
C TYR A 170 -13.83 -5.08 11.82
N GLY A 171 -14.02 -6.27 11.27
CA GLY A 171 -14.73 -7.38 11.88
C GLY A 171 -13.99 -7.90 13.12
N LYS A 172 -14.72 -8.47 14.06
CA LYS A 172 -14.14 -9.35 15.06
C LYS A 172 -13.59 -10.54 14.27
N TRP A 173 -12.31 -10.70 14.19
CA TRP A 173 -11.50 -11.77 13.59
C TRP A 173 -12.25 -13.03 13.11
N HIS A 174 -13.36 -12.86 12.37
CA HIS A 174 -14.10 -13.96 11.76
C HIS A 174 -13.37 -14.37 10.49
N LEU A 175 -12.28 -15.11 10.69
CA LEU A 175 -11.53 -15.71 9.60
C LEU A 175 -12.37 -16.85 9.02
N ARG A 176 -12.91 -16.67 7.82
CA ARG A 176 -13.68 -17.71 7.11
C ARG A 176 -12.70 -18.72 6.48
N LEU A 177 -12.31 -19.73 7.26
CA LEU A 177 -11.32 -20.75 6.85
C LEU A 177 -11.89 -21.85 5.94
N PHE A 178 -13.21 -22.00 5.88
CA PHE A 178 -13.84 -23.18 5.24
C PHE A 178 -13.81 -23.17 3.70
N ARG A 179 -13.51 -22.03 3.06
CA ARG A 179 -13.30 -21.94 1.62
C ARG A 179 -12.15 -20.97 1.35
N ARG A 180 -11.10 -21.48 0.71
CA ARG A 180 -9.97 -20.63 0.28
C ARG A 180 -10.48 -19.54 -0.67
N GLY A 181 -10.57 -18.31 -0.15
CA GLY A 181 -10.98 -17.14 -0.92
C GLY A 181 -10.00 -16.85 -2.08
N LEU A 182 -10.51 -16.35 -3.20
CA LEU A 182 -9.64 -15.83 -4.26
C LEU A 182 -9.27 -14.38 -3.93
N VAL A 183 -7.96 -14.09 -3.92
CA VAL A 183 -7.42 -12.74 -3.89
C VAL A 183 -6.68 -12.46 -5.18
N GLU A 184 -7.03 -11.37 -5.80
CA GLU A 184 -6.38 -10.87 -7.01
C GLU A 184 -5.56 -9.64 -6.67
N VAL A 185 -4.32 -9.58 -7.17
CA VAL A 185 -3.43 -8.43 -7.04
C VAL A 185 -2.89 -8.07 -8.40
N SER A 186 -3.03 -6.82 -8.79
CA SER A 186 -2.62 -6.34 -10.10
C SER A 186 -1.84 -5.04 -10.01
N ALA A 187 -0.67 -4.99 -10.65
CA ALA A 187 0.11 -3.77 -10.81
C ALA A 187 -0.34 -3.03 -12.08
N GLY A 188 -0.69 -1.75 -11.95
CA GLY A 188 -1.01 -0.88 -13.07
C GLY A 188 0.23 -0.18 -13.64
N PRO A 189 0.07 0.56 -14.76
CA PRO A 189 1.13 1.38 -15.31
C PRO A 189 1.53 2.50 -14.35
N ALA A 190 2.76 2.99 -14.47
CA ALA A 190 3.24 4.11 -13.69
C ALA A 190 2.33 5.34 -13.87
N VAL A 191 2.04 6.02 -12.77
CA VAL A 191 1.27 7.27 -12.80
C VAL A 191 2.11 8.37 -13.39
N ASP A 192 1.59 9.06 -14.40
CA ASP A 192 2.29 10.21 -14.97
C ASP A 192 2.21 11.42 -14.03
N LEU A 193 3.37 11.80 -13.51
CA LEU A 193 3.58 12.95 -12.63
C LEU A 193 4.73 13.83 -13.17
N SER A 194 5.11 13.64 -14.43
CA SER A 194 6.30 14.27 -15.03
C SER A 194 6.26 15.80 -14.99
N ASP A 195 5.07 16.39 -15.16
CA ASP A 195 4.81 17.83 -15.12
C ASP A 195 4.85 18.44 -13.70
N LEU A 196 4.86 17.59 -12.67
CA LEU A 196 4.80 18.01 -11.27
C LEU A 196 6.10 17.76 -10.50
N HIS A 197 7.08 17.07 -11.10
CA HIS A 197 8.36 16.77 -10.45
C HIS A 197 9.08 18.01 -9.94
N GLY A 198 9.72 17.89 -8.76
CA GLY A 198 10.42 19.01 -8.12
C GLY A 198 9.51 19.96 -7.33
N ARG A 199 8.17 19.81 -7.42
CA ARG A 199 7.18 20.68 -6.76
C ARG A 199 6.61 20.07 -5.48
N ALA A 200 7.42 19.35 -4.70
CA ALA A 200 6.98 18.65 -3.48
C ALA A 200 6.51 19.57 -2.35
N GLU A 201 6.91 20.85 -2.38
CA GLU A 201 6.48 21.86 -1.41
C GLU A 201 5.28 22.69 -1.90
N ASP A 202 4.92 22.58 -3.17
CA ASP A 202 3.77 23.24 -3.78
C ASP A 202 2.49 22.45 -3.43
N HIS A 203 1.57 23.11 -2.73
CA HIS A 203 0.34 22.48 -2.26
C HIS A 203 -0.55 21.99 -3.41
N GLU A 204 -0.70 22.79 -4.47
CA GLU A 204 -1.53 22.45 -5.62
C GLU A 204 -0.94 21.26 -6.39
N ALA A 205 0.37 21.25 -6.62
CA ALA A 205 1.05 20.14 -7.27
C ALA A 205 0.94 18.84 -6.47
N VAL A 206 1.05 18.92 -5.14
CA VAL A 206 0.92 17.76 -4.23
C VAL A 206 -0.51 17.23 -4.20
N GLU A 207 -1.52 18.11 -4.17
CA GLU A 207 -2.94 17.69 -4.23
C GLU A 207 -3.26 17.06 -5.59
N GLU A 208 -2.81 17.64 -6.70
CA GLU A 208 -2.98 17.09 -8.05
C GLU A 208 -2.31 15.73 -8.20
N ALA A 209 -1.06 15.59 -7.76
CA ALA A 209 -0.37 14.31 -7.78
C ALA A 209 -1.11 13.27 -6.94
N THR A 210 -1.62 13.66 -5.76
CA THR A 210 -2.41 12.76 -4.91
C THR A 210 -3.67 12.31 -5.63
N ARG A 211 -4.39 13.22 -6.30
CA ARG A 211 -5.59 12.91 -7.07
C ARG A 211 -5.29 11.91 -8.18
N ARG A 212 -4.25 12.16 -8.99
CA ARG A 212 -3.83 11.25 -10.08
C ARG A 212 -3.46 9.86 -9.56
N ILE A 213 -2.75 9.76 -8.44
CA ILE A 213 -2.40 8.48 -7.81
C ILE A 213 -3.66 7.71 -7.40
N MET A 214 -4.61 8.38 -6.74
CA MET A 214 -5.84 7.73 -6.29
C MET A 214 -6.75 7.34 -7.44
N GLU A 215 -6.84 8.13 -8.49
CA GLU A 215 -7.58 7.79 -9.72
C GLU A 215 -6.99 6.58 -10.43
N ALA A 216 -5.66 6.54 -10.59
CA ALA A 216 -4.98 5.39 -11.17
C ALA A 216 -5.20 4.12 -10.35
N LEU A 217 -5.16 4.24 -9.02
CA LEU A 217 -5.44 3.12 -8.11
C LEU A 217 -6.89 2.65 -8.22
N THR A 218 -7.85 3.57 -8.28
CA THR A 218 -9.28 3.27 -8.44
C THR A 218 -9.55 2.61 -9.79
N LYS A 219 -8.96 3.12 -10.87
CA LYS A 219 -9.06 2.53 -12.21
C LYS A 219 -8.48 1.12 -12.25
N GLN A 220 -7.32 0.91 -11.61
CA GLN A 220 -6.71 -0.42 -11.52
C GLN A 220 -7.59 -1.39 -10.73
N LEU A 221 -8.19 -0.93 -9.61
CA LEU A 221 -9.11 -1.74 -8.82
C LEU A 221 -10.40 -2.07 -9.59
N GLN A 222 -10.91 -1.15 -10.40
CA GLN A 222 -12.08 -1.40 -11.25
C GLN A 222 -11.85 -2.58 -12.20
N GLY A 223 -10.62 -2.74 -12.72
CA GLY A 223 -10.26 -3.90 -13.54
C GLY A 223 -10.39 -5.26 -12.82
N LEU A 224 -10.32 -5.27 -11.49
CA LEU A 224 -10.54 -6.47 -10.65
C LEU A 224 -11.99 -6.64 -10.19
N ARG A 225 -12.88 -5.69 -10.54
CA ARG A 225 -14.29 -5.63 -10.13
C ARG A 225 -15.20 -5.51 -11.35
N PRO A 226 -15.24 -6.53 -12.21
CA PRO A 226 -16.02 -6.47 -13.45
C PRO A 226 -17.51 -6.24 -13.16
N GLY A 227 -18.12 -5.31 -13.90
CA GLY A 227 -19.51 -4.93 -13.72
C GLY A 227 -19.79 -3.93 -12.59
N GLU A 228 -18.77 -3.54 -11.82
CA GLU A 228 -18.92 -2.51 -10.80
C GLU A 228 -18.31 -1.17 -11.24
N THR A 229 -18.96 -0.08 -10.86
CA THR A 229 -18.49 1.29 -11.17
C THR A 229 -18.09 2.00 -9.89
N PRO A 230 -16.94 2.69 -9.88
CA PRO A 230 -16.55 3.54 -8.75
C PRO A 230 -17.62 4.61 -8.48
N PRO A 231 -17.82 5.02 -7.21
CA PRO A 231 -18.78 6.06 -6.88
C PRO A 231 -18.35 7.40 -7.51
N ALA A 232 -19.31 8.20 -7.97
CA ALA A 232 -19.04 9.54 -8.52
C ALA A 232 -18.40 10.48 -7.48
N LYS A 233 -18.73 10.29 -6.20
CA LYS A 233 -18.14 11.02 -5.08
C LYS A 233 -17.17 10.13 -4.32
N VAL A 234 -15.90 10.53 -4.26
CA VAL A 234 -14.88 9.89 -3.45
C VAL A 234 -15.15 10.16 -1.97
N TRP A 235 -15.13 9.11 -1.15
CA TRP A 235 -15.31 9.22 0.29
C TRP A 235 -14.16 10.03 0.92
N ASP A 236 -14.50 11.08 1.68
CA ASP A 236 -13.54 11.87 2.45
C ASP A 236 -13.85 11.73 3.94
N MET A 237 -12.94 11.12 4.69
CA MET A 237 -13.13 10.92 6.13
C MET A 237 -13.33 12.21 6.94
N LYS A 238 -12.85 13.35 6.44
CA LYS A 238 -13.05 14.65 7.09
C LYS A 238 -14.48 15.16 6.94
N VAL A 239 -15.13 14.85 5.81
CA VAL A 239 -16.47 15.30 5.44
C VAL A 239 -17.52 14.22 5.77
N ASP A 240 -17.28 13.00 5.30
CA ASP A 240 -18.23 11.89 5.37
C ASP A 240 -18.10 11.09 6.69
N GLY A 241 -17.01 11.31 7.42
CA GLY A 241 -16.74 10.74 8.74
C GLY A 241 -16.22 9.30 8.73
N ASP A 242 -16.01 8.76 9.94
CA ASP A 242 -15.59 7.37 10.15
C ASP A 242 -16.81 6.49 10.45
N ARG A 243 -17.27 5.74 9.45
CA ARG A 243 -18.43 4.85 9.52
C ARG A 243 -18.36 3.86 10.69
N TYR A 244 -17.18 3.31 10.95
CA TYR A 244 -17.00 2.27 11.97
C TYR A 244 -16.94 2.82 13.41
N HIS A 245 -16.60 4.10 13.59
CA HIS A 245 -16.64 4.74 14.91
C HIS A 245 -18.06 5.18 15.32
N ARG A 246 -18.95 5.47 14.36
CA ARG A 246 -20.35 5.79 14.64
C ARG A 246 -21.13 4.60 15.21
N GLU A 247 -20.82 3.39 14.76
CA GLU A 247 -21.49 2.17 15.24
C GLU A 247 -21.09 1.81 16.69
N LYS A 248 -19.87 2.13 17.13
CA LYS A 248 -19.43 1.91 18.52
C LYS A 248 -20.09 2.81 19.55
N LYS A 249 -20.65 3.96 19.13
CA LYS A 249 -21.39 4.88 20.02
C LYS A 249 -22.87 4.54 20.15
N LYS A 250 -23.40 3.59 19.36
CA LYS A 250 -24.81 3.18 19.38
C LYS A 250 -25.04 1.82 20.08
N LYS A 251 -24.02 1.23 20.66
CA LYS A 251 -24.06 0.02 21.50
C LYS A 251 -23.62 0.38 22.92
#